data_a8a0055c5684b496ce9b275c8d75a55c
#
_entry.id   a8a0055c5684b496ce9b275c8d75a55c
#
_cell.length_a   1.000
_cell.length_b   1.000
_cell.length_c   1.000
_cell.angle_alpha   90.00
_cell.angle_beta   90.00
_cell.angle_gamma   90.00
#
_symmetry.space_group_name_H-M   'P 1'
#
loop_
_entity.id
_entity.type
_entity.pdbx_description
1 polymer ?
#
loop_
_entity_poly.entity_id
_entity_poly.type
_entity_poly.pdbx_seq_one_letter_code
_entity_poly.pdbx_strand_id
1 'polypeptide(L)'
;MHTNRPVTRMFGAAPGKLSGLRVFLIFLLSAGILWATALGAAQAPAAKASNAPSNGAAHADFVGTDTCATCHAEVSKKFASNPHSKMALMPGNHPGVTCENCHGAGSQHVDGGGDVTKIFDPAKASTKEVTEKCLSCHAGTHPNFERSPHYRAGVGCTSCHSIHDSKQEKLLKAPQPTLCFQCHADQKAQFNMPIHHRVNEGLVKCTDCHDVHGTFLPNNLRSTEDQNQICTKCHTDKRGPFVFEHAPVRAEGCVTCHTPHGSQNPRLLNMPSVATLCNQCHSPLSAGGVHGLDAGSTTVTPCVTCHTMIHGSNVSQAFVR
;
A
#
# COMPACT_ATOMS: atom_id res chain seq x y z
N MET A 1 4.36 39.97 -50.34
CA MET A 1 3.22 40.86 -50.04
C MET A 1 2.76 40.63 -48.65
N HIS A 2 3.06 41.57 -47.79
CA HIS A 2 2.32 42.12 -46.64
C HIS A 2 1.93 41.14 -45.51
N THR A 3 2.11 41.42 -44.26
CA THR A 3 2.42 42.67 -43.50
C THR A 3 2.83 42.31 -42.09
N ASN A 4 3.87 42.94 -41.60
CA ASN A 4 4.27 43.08 -40.19
C ASN A 4 3.19 43.85 -39.42
N ARG A 5 2.88 43.41 -38.19
CA ARG A 5 2.41 44.31 -37.14
C ARG A 5 3.14 44.02 -35.82
N PRO A 6 3.66 45.03 -35.16
CA PRO A 6 4.31 44.93 -33.87
C PRO A 6 3.28 45.01 -32.74
N VAL A 7 3.45 44.25 -31.66
CA VAL A 7 2.71 44.39 -30.41
C VAL A 7 3.57 45.16 -29.41
N THR A 8 3.02 46.26 -29.03
CA THR A 8 3.52 47.29 -28.15
C THR A 8 3.71 46.79 -26.71
N ARG A 9 4.87 47.07 -26.15
CA ARG A 9 5.16 47.02 -24.70
C ARG A 9 4.33 48.07 -23.98
N MET A 10 3.67 47.66 -22.88
CA MET A 10 3.28 48.61 -21.85
C MET A 10 4.04 48.29 -20.55
N PHE A 11 4.84 49.23 -20.15
CA PHE A 11 5.45 49.39 -18.83
C PHE A 11 4.41 49.96 -17.85
N GLY A 12 4.46 49.53 -16.62
CA GLY A 12 3.72 50.11 -15.48
C GLY A 12 4.18 49.45 -14.20
N ALA A 13 5.18 49.96 -13.63
CA ALA A 13 5.38 50.78 -12.43
C ALA A 13 5.14 50.02 -11.10
N ALA A 14 6.22 49.73 -10.37
CA ALA A 14 6.30 49.73 -8.92
C ALA A 14 6.47 51.18 -8.42
N PRO A 15 6.49 51.54 -7.14
CA PRO A 15 6.56 50.80 -5.90
C PRO A 15 5.67 51.35 -4.76
N GLY A 16 5.57 50.67 -3.66
CA GLY A 16 5.02 51.18 -2.41
C GLY A 16 5.61 50.51 -1.19
N LYS A 17 6.70 51.07 -0.68
CA LYS A 17 7.17 50.83 0.68
C LYS A 17 6.21 51.46 1.66
N LEU A 18 5.78 50.75 2.69
CA LEU A 18 5.37 51.35 3.96
C LEU A 18 5.80 50.46 5.11
N SER A 19 6.77 50.95 5.81
CA SER A 19 7.20 50.58 7.14
C SER A 19 6.11 50.91 8.17
N GLY A 20 5.98 50.06 9.19
CA GLY A 20 5.07 50.33 10.30
C GLY A 20 5.17 49.29 11.40
N LEU A 21 6.28 49.30 12.07
CA LEU A 21 6.51 48.79 13.42
C LEU A 21 5.41 49.29 14.38
N ARG A 22 4.58 48.42 14.95
CA ARG A 22 3.94 48.68 16.25
C ARG A 22 3.82 47.37 17.05
N VAL A 23 4.78 47.23 17.95
CA VAL A 23 4.70 46.49 19.19
C VAL A 23 3.61 47.12 20.05
N PHE A 24 2.64 46.32 20.51
CA PHE A 24 1.83 46.68 21.65
C PHE A 24 1.78 45.48 22.61
N LEU A 25 2.64 45.60 23.60
CA LEU A 25 2.53 44.90 24.88
C LEU A 25 1.31 45.49 25.62
N ILE A 26 0.37 44.65 26.01
CA ILE A 26 -0.58 44.98 27.07
C ILE A 26 -0.55 43.84 28.08
N PHE A 27 0.21 44.08 29.12
CA PHE A 27 0.00 43.50 30.46
C PHE A 27 -1.11 44.29 31.10
N LEU A 28 -2.14 43.69 31.58
CA LEU A 28 -2.90 44.17 32.75
C LEU A 28 -3.52 42.98 33.52
N LEU A 29 -3.07 42.94 34.74
CA LEU A 29 -3.66 42.28 35.88
C LEU A 29 -5.16 42.65 36.05
N SER A 30 -5.96 41.68 36.43
CA SER A 30 -7.10 41.88 37.33
C SER A 30 -7.48 40.50 37.87
N ALA A 31 -7.09 40.24 39.11
CA ALA A 31 -7.92 40.26 40.30
C ALA A 31 -8.96 39.14 40.30
N GLY A 32 -8.74 38.24 41.25
CA GLY A 32 -9.52 37.07 41.58
C GLY A 32 -10.95 37.37 41.99
N ILE A 33 -11.81 36.47 41.65
CA ILE A 33 -13.03 36.20 42.34
C ILE A 33 -13.11 34.69 42.54
N LEU A 34 -12.83 34.26 43.76
CA LEU A 34 -13.18 32.95 44.28
C LEU A 34 -14.71 32.83 44.31
N TRP A 35 -15.24 32.01 43.44
CA TRP A 35 -16.55 31.42 43.63
C TRP A 35 -16.37 29.93 43.90
N ALA A 36 -16.48 29.61 45.19
CA ALA A 36 -16.68 28.25 45.64
C ALA A 36 -18.10 27.82 45.26
N THR A 37 -18.23 27.07 44.15
CA THR A 37 -19.44 26.33 43.89
C THR A 37 -19.27 24.91 44.43
N ALA A 38 -20.04 24.63 45.50
CA ALA A 38 -20.22 23.31 46.03
C ALA A 38 -20.71 22.35 44.91
N LEU A 39 -19.87 21.38 44.51
CA LEU A 39 -20.31 20.24 43.74
C LEU A 39 -21.14 19.32 44.64
N GLY A 40 -22.44 19.52 44.58
CA GLY A 40 -23.39 18.50 45.01
C GLY A 40 -23.27 17.32 44.06
N ALA A 41 -22.71 16.21 44.52
CA ALA A 41 -22.78 14.94 43.83
C ALA A 41 -24.25 14.51 43.73
N ALA A 42 -24.91 14.82 42.61
CA ALA A 42 -26.16 14.20 42.28
C ALA A 42 -25.90 12.73 41.93
N GLN A 43 -26.17 11.84 42.88
CA GLN A 43 -26.27 10.41 42.63
C GLN A 43 -27.44 10.20 41.65
N ALA A 44 -27.10 9.74 40.44
CA ALA A 44 -28.09 9.25 39.48
C ALA A 44 -28.87 8.10 40.14
N PRO A 45 -30.21 8.10 40.09
CA PRO A 45 -30.99 7.00 40.59
C PRO A 45 -30.63 5.73 39.84
N ALA A 46 -30.31 4.66 40.59
CA ALA A 46 -30.12 3.33 40.04
C ALA A 46 -31.36 2.97 39.20
N ALA A 47 -31.13 2.79 37.89
CA ALA A 47 -32.19 2.32 37.02
C ALA A 47 -32.64 0.94 37.52
N LYS A 48 -33.84 0.85 38.03
CA LYS A 48 -34.51 -0.42 38.31
C LYS A 48 -34.58 -1.17 36.97
N ALA A 49 -33.95 -2.36 36.93
CA ALA A 49 -34.13 -3.29 35.84
C ALA A 49 -35.66 -3.48 35.62
N SER A 50 -36.19 -2.93 34.55
CA SER A 50 -37.55 -3.22 34.12
C SER A 50 -37.53 -4.62 33.55
N ASN A 51 -38.19 -5.54 34.23
CA ASN A 51 -38.62 -6.80 33.64
C ASN A 51 -39.65 -6.51 32.56
N ALA A 52 -39.23 -6.13 31.37
CA ALA A 52 -40.08 -6.17 30.20
C ALA A 52 -40.25 -7.64 29.80
N PRO A 53 -41.43 -8.11 29.47
CA PRO A 53 -41.64 -9.46 28.99
C PRO A 53 -40.89 -9.58 27.64
N SER A 54 -39.94 -10.51 27.57
CA SER A 54 -39.24 -10.85 26.34
C SER A 54 -40.24 -11.49 25.39
N ASN A 55 -40.70 -10.71 24.41
CA ASN A 55 -41.31 -11.29 23.22
C ASN A 55 -40.24 -12.12 22.54
N GLY A 56 -40.45 -13.43 22.47
CA GLY A 56 -39.50 -14.48 22.14
C GLY A 56 -38.89 -14.43 20.74
N ALA A 57 -37.98 -13.50 20.51
CA ALA A 57 -36.91 -13.74 19.60
C ALA A 57 -35.77 -14.41 20.41
N ALA A 58 -35.53 -15.67 20.18
CA ALA A 58 -34.43 -16.39 20.84
C ALA A 58 -33.13 -15.61 20.55
N HIS A 59 -32.60 -14.97 21.59
CA HIS A 59 -31.28 -14.35 21.51
C HIS A 59 -30.26 -15.46 21.26
N ALA A 60 -29.41 -15.29 20.22
CA ALA A 60 -28.32 -16.20 19.99
C ALA A 60 -27.23 -15.93 21.02
N ASP A 61 -26.91 -16.93 21.85
CA ASP A 61 -25.87 -16.84 22.87
C ASP A 61 -24.58 -17.51 22.43
N PHE A 62 -23.46 -17.07 23.01
CA PHE A 62 -22.15 -17.69 22.79
C PHE A 62 -22.07 -19.00 23.56
N VAL A 63 -21.68 -20.08 22.88
CA VAL A 63 -21.61 -21.43 23.44
C VAL A 63 -20.16 -21.90 23.71
N GLY A 64 -19.18 -21.17 23.21
CA GLY A 64 -17.76 -21.44 23.39
C GLY A 64 -17.16 -22.43 22.41
N THR A 65 -15.85 -22.33 22.24
CA THR A 65 -15.06 -23.14 21.28
C THR A 65 -15.17 -24.65 21.54
N ASP A 66 -15.24 -25.07 22.80
CA ASP A 66 -15.31 -26.48 23.15
C ASP A 66 -16.61 -27.13 22.64
N THR A 67 -17.72 -26.40 22.69
CA THR A 67 -18.98 -26.85 22.10
C THR A 67 -18.86 -27.03 20.59
N CYS A 68 -18.22 -26.11 19.91
CA CYS A 68 -17.98 -26.22 18.47
C CYS A 68 -17.11 -27.43 18.13
N ALA A 69 -16.08 -27.70 18.94
CA ALA A 69 -15.14 -28.80 18.75
C ALA A 69 -15.79 -30.17 18.82
N THR A 70 -16.97 -30.34 19.46
CA THR A 70 -17.67 -31.63 19.53
C THR A 70 -18.10 -32.14 18.14
N CYS A 71 -18.45 -31.23 17.22
CA CYS A 71 -18.83 -31.56 15.84
C CYS A 71 -17.71 -31.17 14.83
N HIS A 72 -16.97 -30.11 15.11
CA HIS A 72 -15.94 -29.54 14.24
C HIS A 72 -14.51 -29.81 14.73
N ALA A 73 -14.24 -31.06 15.20
CA ALA A 73 -12.98 -31.44 15.86
C ALA A 73 -11.74 -31.13 15.00
N GLU A 74 -11.77 -31.47 13.70
CA GLU A 74 -10.62 -31.29 12.81
C GLU A 74 -10.32 -29.78 12.55
N VAL A 75 -11.35 -28.96 12.39
CA VAL A 75 -11.19 -27.51 12.20
C VAL A 75 -10.66 -26.88 13.49
N SER A 76 -11.21 -27.28 14.64
CA SER A 76 -10.78 -26.80 15.96
C SER A 76 -9.31 -27.14 16.21
N LYS A 77 -8.89 -28.38 15.93
CA LYS A 77 -7.50 -28.80 16.05
C LYS A 77 -6.54 -27.99 15.18
N LYS A 78 -6.90 -27.73 13.94
CA LYS A 78 -6.10 -26.91 13.04
C LYS A 78 -6.04 -25.46 13.51
N PHE A 79 -7.18 -24.90 13.93
CA PHE A 79 -7.27 -23.54 14.45
C PHE A 79 -6.44 -23.34 15.72
N ALA A 80 -6.29 -24.34 16.57
CA ALA A 80 -5.46 -24.27 17.79
C ALA A 80 -4.00 -23.87 17.52
N SER A 81 -3.47 -24.14 16.32
CA SER A 81 -2.13 -23.72 15.91
C SER A 81 -2.08 -22.32 15.30
N ASN A 82 -3.23 -21.71 15.03
CA ASN A 82 -3.37 -20.43 14.33
C ASN A 82 -2.97 -19.24 15.22
N PRO A 83 -2.37 -18.17 14.67
CA PRO A 83 -2.07 -16.95 15.43
C PRO A 83 -3.28 -16.35 16.15
N HIS A 84 -4.48 -16.39 15.54
CA HIS A 84 -5.69 -15.86 16.16
C HIS A 84 -6.05 -16.59 17.46
N SER A 85 -5.95 -17.93 17.50
CA SER A 85 -6.22 -18.68 18.71
C SER A 85 -5.21 -18.41 19.83
N LYS A 86 -3.99 -17.96 19.44
CA LYS A 86 -2.89 -17.68 20.37
C LYS A 86 -2.85 -16.23 20.83
N MET A 87 -3.77 -15.38 20.41
CA MET A 87 -3.74 -13.95 20.78
C MET A 87 -3.76 -13.72 22.29
N ALA A 88 -4.48 -14.54 23.06
CA ALA A 88 -4.48 -14.44 24.52
C ALA A 88 -3.10 -14.67 25.16
N LEU A 89 -2.18 -15.30 24.45
CA LEU A 89 -0.80 -15.57 24.91
C LEU A 89 0.18 -14.45 24.50
N MET A 90 -0.27 -13.46 23.73
CA MET A 90 0.59 -12.37 23.29
C MET A 90 0.70 -11.28 24.37
N PRO A 91 1.85 -10.59 24.49
CA PRO A 91 1.99 -9.43 25.37
C PRO A 91 0.95 -8.36 25.02
N GLY A 92 0.33 -7.73 26.03
CA GLY A 92 -0.63 -6.64 25.82
C GLY A 92 -2.08 -6.96 26.22
N ASN A 93 -2.30 -8.06 26.95
CA ASN A 93 -3.63 -8.43 27.47
C ASN A 93 -4.72 -8.50 26.40
N HIS A 94 -4.40 -9.15 25.25
CA HIS A 94 -5.36 -9.35 24.18
C HIS A 94 -6.37 -10.44 24.56
N PRO A 95 -7.68 -10.22 24.35
CA PRO A 95 -8.66 -11.28 24.51
C PRO A 95 -8.38 -12.39 23.48
N GLY A 96 -8.54 -13.63 23.89
CA GLY A 96 -8.48 -14.77 22.97
C GLY A 96 -9.53 -14.66 21.88
N VAL A 97 -9.20 -15.10 20.68
CA VAL A 97 -10.15 -15.20 19.57
C VAL A 97 -10.72 -16.59 19.53
N THR A 98 -12.05 -16.69 19.56
CA THR A 98 -12.84 -17.92 19.49
C THR A 98 -13.49 -18.08 18.12
N CYS A 99 -14.10 -19.24 17.86
CA CYS A 99 -14.86 -19.48 16.64
C CYS A 99 -15.93 -18.38 16.42
N GLU A 100 -16.64 -18.02 17.49
CA GLU A 100 -17.79 -17.13 17.46
C GLU A 100 -17.41 -15.66 17.24
N ASN A 101 -16.16 -15.26 17.44
CA ASN A 101 -15.70 -13.91 17.06
C ASN A 101 -15.83 -13.68 15.53
N CYS A 102 -15.68 -14.74 14.75
CA CYS A 102 -15.80 -14.69 13.30
C CYS A 102 -17.19 -15.18 12.83
N HIS A 103 -17.69 -16.25 13.41
CA HIS A 103 -18.93 -16.91 12.97
C HIS A 103 -20.21 -16.39 13.65
N GLY A 104 -20.09 -15.55 14.69
CA GLY A 104 -21.22 -15.08 15.48
C GLY A 104 -21.65 -16.11 16.52
N ALA A 105 -22.68 -15.78 17.32
CA ALA A 105 -23.18 -16.62 18.39
C ALA A 105 -23.73 -17.95 17.86
N GLY A 106 -23.30 -19.06 18.47
CA GLY A 106 -23.52 -20.41 17.98
C GLY A 106 -24.74 -21.14 18.54
N SER A 107 -25.45 -20.63 19.56
CA SER A 107 -26.50 -21.36 20.25
C SER A 107 -27.58 -21.87 19.30
N GLN A 108 -28.12 -21.01 18.45
CA GLN A 108 -29.19 -21.40 17.51
C GLN A 108 -28.72 -22.44 16.47
N HIS A 109 -27.45 -22.40 16.07
CA HIS A 109 -26.87 -23.39 15.18
C HIS A 109 -26.78 -24.75 15.88
N VAL A 110 -26.33 -24.79 17.14
CA VAL A 110 -26.19 -25.99 17.94
C VAL A 110 -27.55 -26.58 18.26
N ASP A 111 -28.49 -25.77 18.79
CA ASP A 111 -29.87 -26.18 19.14
C ASP A 111 -30.64 -26.68 17.91
N GLY A 112 -30.36 -26.14 16.75
CA GLY A 112 -30.87 -26.57 15.45
C GLY A 112 -30.22 -27.82 14.86
N GLY A 113 -29.36 -28.51 15.63
CA GLY A 113 -28.67 -29.71 15.16
C GLY A 113 -27.65 -29.45 14.04
N GLY A 114 -27.07 -28.29 13.99
CA GLY A 114 -26.10 -27.87 12.98
C GLY A 114 -26.70 -27.08 11.80
N ASP A 115 -27.84 -26.40 12.00
CA ASP A 115 -28.47 -25.57 10.97
C ASP A 115 -27.55 -24.42 10.54
N VAL A 116 -26.98 -24.55 9.34
CA VAL A 116 -26.01 -23.60 8.76
C VAL A 116 -26.63 -22.22 8.44
N THR A 117 -27.95 -22.10 8.44
CA THR A 117 -28.63 -20.80 8.24
C THR A 117 -28.65 -19.94 9.51
N LYS A 118 -28.30 -20.54 10.64
CA LYS A 118 -28.33 -19.92 11.97
C LYS A 118 -26.94 -19.44 12.46
N ILE A 119 -25.95 -19.50 11.60
CA ILE A 119 -24.59 -19.06 11.91
C ILE A 119 -23.99 -18.37 10.68
N PHE A 120 -23.09 -17.41 10.89
CA PHE A 120 -22.44 -16.75 9.77
C PHE A 120 -21.45 -17.70 9.08
N ASP A 121 -21.66 -17.93 7.80
CA ASP A 121 -20.80 -18.73 6.95
C ASP A 121 -20.05 -17.84 5.95
N PRO A 122 -18.74 -17.56 6.16
CA PRO A 122 -17.95 -16.73 5.26
C PRO A 122 -17.85 -17.26 3.82
N ALA A 123 -18.09 -18.57 3.61
CA ALA A 123 -18.07 -19.14 2.27
C ALA A 123 -19.31 -18.80 1.44
N LYS A 124 -20.41 -18.45 2.11
CA LYS A 124 -21.70 -18.08 1.48
C LYS A 124 -21.96 -16.58 1.54
N ALA A 125 -21.26 -15.87 2.43
CA ALA A 125 -21.42 -14.44 2.62
C ALA A 125 -20.78 -13.66 1.48
N SER A 126 -21.26 -12.44 1.25
CA SER A 126 -20.66 -11.53 0.28
C SER A 126 -19.25 -11.09 0.72
N THR A 127 -18.43 -10.69 -0.26
CA THR A 127 -17.10 -10.11 0.01
C THR A 127 -17.17 -8.97 1.02
N LYS A 128 -18.22 -8.15 0.96
CA LYS A 128 -18.44 -7.04 1.89
C LYS A 128 -18.62 -7.53 3.32
N GLU A 129 -19.55 -8.45 3.55
CA GLU A 129 -19.84 -8.99 4.90
C GLU A 129 -18.61 -9.68 5.51
N VAL A 130 -17.87 -10.46 4.71
CA VAL A 130 -16.62 -11.08 5.16
C VAL A 130 -15.59 -10.03 5.51
N THR A 131 -15.45 -8.99 4.68
CA THR A 131 -14.48 -7.91 4.90
C THR A 131 -14.81 -7.12 6.17
N GLU A 132 -16.07 -6.75 6.37
CA GLU A 132 -16.54 -6.06 7.58
C GLU A 132 -16.22 -6.88 8.83
N LYS A 133 -16.44 -8.21 8.78
CA LYS A 133 -16.10 -9.09 9.88
C LYS A 133 -14.61 -9.08 10.22
N CYS A 134 -13.74 -9.12 9.24
CA CYS A 134 -12.28 -9.05 9.45
C CYS A 134 -11.84 -7.66 9.91
N LEU A 135 -12.37 -6.61 9.30
CA LEU A 135 -12.02 -5.23 9.61
C LEU A 135 -12.52 -4.77 10.99
N SER A 136 -13.45 -5.49 11.62
CA SER A 136 -13.82 -5.19 13.02
C SER A 136 -12.63 -5.20 13.98
N CYS A 137 -11.57 -5.95 13.62
CA CYS A 137 -10.30 -5.99 14.35
C CYS A 137 -9.12 -5.45 13.51
N HIS A 138 -9.13 -5.64 12.19
CA HIS A 138 -8.02 -5.34 11.30
C HIS A 138 -8.09 -3.96 10.62
N ALA A 139 -9.05 -3.10 10.95
CA ALA A 139 -9.18 -1.77 10.33
C ALA A 139 -7.93 -0.91 10.51
N GLY A 140 -7.30 -0.96 11.67
CA GLY A 140 -6.08 -0.19 11.97
C GLY A 140 -4.86 -0.64 11.16
N THR A 141 -4.79 -1.92 10.79
CA THR A 141 -3.68 -2.49 10.00
C THR A 141 -3.92 -2.42 8.49
N HIS A 142 -5.17 -2.32 8.06
CA HIS A 142 -5.55 -2.30 6.64
C HIS A 142 -6.53 -1.16 6.32
N PRO A 143 -6.19 0.11 6.63
CA PRO A 143 -7.13 1.23 6.54
C PRO A 143 -7.56 1.57 5.12
N ASN A 144 -6.84 1.08 4.12
CA ASN A 144 -7.09 1.37 2.71
C ASN A 144 -7.71 0.20 1.95
N PHE A 145 -7.99 -0.94 2.61
CA PHE A 145 -8.40 -2.15 1.90
C PHE A 145 -9.66 -1.95 1.07
N GLU A 146 -10.68 -1.31 1.61
CA GLU A 146 -11.94 -1.06 0.90
C GLU A 146 -11.81 -0.10 -0.29
N ARG A 147 -10.71 0.66 -0.36
CA ARG A 147 -10.36 1.50 -1.50
C ARG A 147 -9.48 0.78 -2.51
N SER A 148 -8.96 -0.38 -2.16
CA SER A 148 -8.04 -1.13 -3.01
C SER A 148 -8.72 -1.62 -4.29
N PRO A 149 -7.97 -1.78 -5.39
CA PRO A 149 -8.48 -2.43 -6.60
C PRO A 149 -8.98 -3.85 -6.35
N HIS A 150 -8.34 -4.60 -5.43
CA HIS A 150 -8.79 -5.95 -5.07
C HIS A 150 -10.20 -5.94 -4.50
N TYR A 151 -10.47 -5.13 -3.50
CA TYR A 151 -11.82 -5.05 -2.92
C TYR A 151 -12.87 -4.60 -3.94
N ARG A 152 -12.55 -3.59 -4.74
CA ARG A 152 -13.46 -3.12 -5.82
C ARG A 152 -13.72 -4.17 -6.90
N ALA A 153 -12.79 -5.10 -7.09
CA ALA A 153 -12.95 -6.24 -7.99
C ALA A 153 -13.62 -7.46 -7.30
N GLY A 154 -14.14 -7.30 -6.08
CA GLY A 154 -14.78 -8.39 -5.34
C GLY A 154 -13.82 -9.38 -4.70
N VAL A 155 -12.51 -9.07 -4.63
CA VAL A 155 -11.51 -9.91 -4.00
C VAL A 155 -11.39 -9.51 -2.52
N GLY A 156 -11.89 -10.37 -1.63
CA GLY A 156 -11.89 -10.14 -0.19
C GLY A 156 -10.77 -10.88 0.54
N CYS A 157 -10.76 -10.76 1.86
CA CYS A 157 -9.73 -11.32 2.73
C CYS A 157 -9.53 -12.83 2.51
N THR A 158 -10.63 -13.58 2.46
CA THR A 158 -10.62 -15.03 2.29
C THR A 158 -10.29 -15.49 0.87
N SER A 159 -10.15 -14.58 -0.08
CA SER A 159 -9.63 -14.94 -1.41
C SER A 159 -8.13 -15.32 -1.33
N CYS A 160 -7.39 -14.67 -0.43
CA CYS A 160 -5.94 -14.86 -0.26
C CYS A 160 -5.58 -15.58 1.03
N HIS A 161 -6.35 -15.40 2.11
CA HIS A 161 -6.06 -15.94 3.44
C HIS A 161 -6.92 -17.16 3.77
N SER A 162 -6.33 -18.15 4.47
CA SER A 162 -7.01 -19.28 5.07
C SER A 162 -6.89 -19.20 6.58
N ILE A 163 -8.00 -18.94 7.24
CA ILE A 163 -8.01 -18.68 8.68
C ILE A 163 -7.93 -19.96 9.51
N HIS A 164 -8.47 -21.06 9.01
CA HIS A 164 -8.50 -22.30 9.77
C HIS A 164 -7.24 -23.15 9.59
N ASP A 165 -6.70 -23.20 8.39
CA ASP A 165 -5.62 -24.12 8.02
C ASP A 165 -4.71 -23.50 6.96
N SER A 166 -3.71 -22.76 7.40
CA SER A 166 -2.62 -22.33 6.52
C SER A 166 -1.27 -22.60 7.17
N LYS A 167 -0.40 -23.20 6.37
CA LYS A 167 1.02 -23.39 6.69
C LYS A 167 1.90 -22.28 6.12
N GLN A 168 1.31 -21.37 5.37
CA GLN A 168 2.03 -20.26 4.75
C GLN A 168 2.14 -19.07 5.70
N GLU A 169 3.21 -18.29 5.52
CA GLU A 169 3.37 -17.02 6.22
C GLU A 169 2.13 -16.13 6.02
N LYS A 170 1.73 -15.41 7.08
CA LYS A 170 0.55 -14.52 7.07
C LYS A 170 -0.77 -15.24 6.70
N LEU A 171 -0.87 -16.53 6.96
CA LEU A 171 -2.05 -17.35 6.66
C LEU A 171 -2.46 -17.36 5.18
N LEU A 172 -1.52 -17.16 4.26
CA LEU A 172 -1.80 -17.22 2.82
C LEU A 172 -2.20 -18.64 2.40
N LYS A 173 -3.11 -18.74 1.43
CA LYS A 173 -3.55 -20.03 0.85
C LYS A 173 -2.46 -20.73 0.06
N ALA A 174 -1.54 -19.98 -0.52
CA ALA A 174 -0.37 -20.46 -1.24
C ALA A 174 0.79 -19.47 -1.09
N PRO A 175 2.04 -19.93 -1.30
CA PRO A 175 3.18 -19.03 -1.27
C PRO A 175 3.15 -18.02 -2.42
N GLN A 176 3.84 -16.88 -2.25
CA GLN A 176 4.14 -15.99 -3.36
C GLN A 176 5.28 -16.60 -4.22
N PRO A 177 5.23 -16.44 -5.55
CA PRO A 177 4.24 -15.70 -6.34
C PRO A 177 3.02 -16.55 -6.76
N THR A 178 3.01 -17.83 -6.45
CA THR A 178 1.98 -18.79 -6.92
C THR A 178 0.56 -18.30 -6.64
N LEU A 179 0.32 -17.75 -5.45
CA LEU A 179 -0.99 -17.20 -5.08
C LEU A 179 -1.41 -16.06 -6.02
N CYS A 180 -0.51 -15.13 -6.29
CA CYS A 180 -0.79 -13.96 -7.12
C CYS A 180 -1.03 -14.34 -8.59
N PHE A 181 -0.27 -15.27 -9.11
CA PHE A 181 -0.34 -15.73 -10.51
C PHE A 181 -1.62 -16.47 -10.86
N GLN A 182 -2.45 -16.84 -9.89
CA GLN A 182 -3.77 -17.42 -10.17
C GLN A 182 -4.68 -16.42 -10.91
N CYS A 183 -4.47 -15.12 -10.70
CA CYS A 183 -5.23 -14.05 -11.35
C CYS A 183 -4.35 -13.14 -12.21
N HIS A 184 -3.08 -12.93 -11.82
CA HIS A 184 -2.13 -12.05 -12.50
C HIS A 184 -1.29 -12.80 -13.54
N ALA A 185 -1.96 -13.33 -14.57
CA ALA A 185 -1.32 -14.15 -15.61
C ALA A 185 -0.29 -13.36 -16.46
N ASP A 186 -0.57 -12.07 -16.74
CA ASP A 186 0.34 -11.22 -17.51
C ASP A 186 1.66 -10.98 -16.75
N GLN A 187 1.59 -10.79 -15.44
CA GLN A 187 2.78 -10.66 -14.61
C GLN A 187 3.56 -11.97 -14.54
N LYS A 188 2.88 -13.10 -14.50
CA LYS A 188 3.54 -14.41 -14.61
C LYS A 188 4.33 -14.54 -15.91
N ALA A 189 3.75 -14.11 -17.05
CA ALA A 189 4.44 -14.12 -18.33
C ALA A 189 5.69 -13.21 -18.32
N GLN A 190 5.59 -12.02 -17.72
CA GLN A 190 6.72 -11.09 -17.58
C GLN A 190 7.85 -11.67 -16.72
N PHE A 191 7.53 -12.26 -15.57
CA PHE A 191 8.54 -12.90 -14.70
C PHE A 191 9.17 -14.17 -15.31
N ASN A 192 8.65 -14.68 -16.42
CA ASN A 192 9.27 -15.75 -17.20
C ASN A 192 10.17 -15.24 -18.33
N MET A 193 10.31 -13.93 -18.52
CA MET A 193 11.25 -13.36 -19.49
C MET A 193 12.71 -13.62 -19.07
N PRO A 194 13.66 -13.57 -20.02
CA PRO A 194 15.08 -13.89 -19.73
C PRO A 194 15.70 -13.03 -18.65
N ILE A 195 15.31 -11.78 -18.59
CA ILE A 195 15.78 -10.82 -17.58
C ILE A 195 14.59 -10.42 -16.71
N HIS A 196 14.62 -10.75 -15.44
CA HIS A 196 13.55 -10.45 -14.49
C HIS A 196 14.08 -10.33 -13.06
N HIS A 197 13.34 -9.67 -12.18
CA HIS A 197 13.58 -9.80 -10.75
C HIS A 197 13.28 -11.23 -10.30
N ARG A 198 14.08 -11.74 -9.37
CA ARG A 198 14.06 -13.13 -8.91
C ARG A 198 12.84 -13.47 -8.03
N VAL A 199 11.65 -13.19 -8.56
CA VAL A 199 10.36 -13.47 -7.90
C VAL A 199 10.02 -14.96 -8.00
N ASN A 200 10.24 -15.57 -9.15
CA ASN A 200 10.01 -17.01 -9.36
C ASN A 200 10.92 -17.86 -8.49
N GLU A 201 12.12 -17.37 -8.20
CA GLU A 201 13.11 -18.05 -7.35
C GLU A 201 12.91 -17.73 -5.86
N GLY A 202 11.93 -16.92 -5.51
CA GLY A 202 11.57 -16.61 -4.12
C GLY A 202 12.50 -15.63 -3.40
N LEU A 203 13.43 -14.97 -4.11
CA LEU A 203 14.33 -13.96 -3.53
C LEU A 203 13.65 -12.61 -3.35
N VAL A 204 12.65 -12.32 -4.18
CA VAL A 204 11.84 -11.10 -4.12
C VAL A 204 10.38 -11.54 -4.10
N LYS A 205 9.57 -10.91 -3.23
CA LYS A 205 8.14 -11.13 -3.16
C LYS A 205 7.37 -10.02 -3.85
N CYS A 206 6.21 -10.31 -4.39
CA CYS A 206 5.33 -9.26 -4.96
C CYS A 206 5.07 -8.14 -3.93
N THR A 207 4.91 -8.55 -2.67
CA THR A 207 4.65 -7.62 -1.54
C THR A 207 5.87 -6.83 -1.07
N ASP A 208 7.05 -7.04 -1.61
CA ASP A 208 8.19 -6.17 -1.34
C ASP A 208 8.03 -4.81 -2.04
N CYS A 209 7.32 -4.82 -3.17
CA CYS A 209 7.02 -3.64 -3.97
C CYS A 209 5.56 -3.18 -3.86
N HIS A 210 4.60 -4.09 -3.76
CA HIS A 210 3.17 -3.79 -3.75
C HIS A 210 2.55 -4.00 -2.38
N ASP A 211 1.64 -3.10 -1.97
CA ASP A 211 0.74 -3.33 -0.86
C ASP A 211 -0.62 -3.81 -1.39
N VAL A 212 -0.86 -5.09 -1.26
CA VAL A 212 -2.08 -5.74 -1.76
C VAL A 212 -3.35 -5.31 -1.01
N HIS A 213 -3.17 -4.71 0.18
CA HIS A 213 -4.28 -4.18 0.98
C HIS A 213 -4.64 -2.74 0.64
N GLY A 214 -3.92 -2.11 -0.30
CA GLY A 214 -4.23 -0.79 -0.82
C GLY A 214 -3.32 0.32 -0.32
N THR A 215 -2.96 1.19 -1.25
CA THR A 215 -2.26 2.45 -1.01
C THR A 215 -2.90 3.57 -1.81
N PHE A 216 -2.40 4.79 -1.65
CA PHE A 216 -2.81 5.93 -2.48
C PHE A 216 -2.01 6.05 -3.79
N LEU A 217 -0.98 5.22 -3.96
CA LEU A 217 -0.12 5.26 -5.13
C LEU A 217 -0.64 4.37 -6.26
N PRO A 218 -0.34 4.70 -7.52
CA PRO A 218 -0.63 3.84 -8.66
C PRO A 218 -0.08 2.43 -8.44
N ASN A 219 -0.81 1.43 -8.92
CA ASN A 219 -0.45 0.02 -8.80
C ASN A 219 -0.22 -0.47 -7.35
N ASN A 220 -0.74 0.26 -6.36
CA ASN A 220 -0.54 -0.04 -4.93
C ASN A 220 0.93 -0.22 -4.54
N LEU A 221 1.81 0.65 -5.02
CA LEU A 221 3.22 0.61 -4.63
C LEU A 221 3.39 0.96 -3.15
N ARG A 222 4.33 0.30 -2.48
CA ARG A 222 4.71 0.52 -1.08
C ARG A 222 5.63 1.72 -0.88
N SER A 223 5.39 2.79 -1.59
CA SER A 223 6.13 4.04 -1.44
C SER A 223 5.21 5.12 -0.90
N THR A 224 5.78 6.24 -0.45
CA THR A 224 5.01 7.40 -0.01
C THR A 224 4.83 8.40 -1.14
N GLU A 225 5.84 9.21 -1.41
CA GLU A 225 5.76 10.29 -2.41
C GLU A 225 6.60 9.99 -3.65
N ASP A 226 7.78 9.41 -3.45
CA ASP A 226 8.72 9.07 -4.52
C ASP A 226 8.65 7.57 -4.82
N GLN A 227 8.16 7.23 -6.02
CA GLN A 227 8.09 5.84 -6.49
C GLN A 227 9.46 5.18 -6.56
N ASN A 228 10.54 5.95 -6.73
CA ASN A 228 11.90 5.45 -6.76
C ASN A 228 12.35 4.84 -5.44
N GLN A 229 11.79 5.28 -4.32
CA GLN A 229 12.12 4.75 -2.99
C GLN A 229 11.96 3.24 -2.90
N ILE A 230 10.98 2.68 -3.62
CA ILE A 230 10.78 1.23 -3.62
C ILE A 230 11.96 0.49 -4.25
N CYS A 231 12.50 1.05 -5.32
CA CYS A 231 13.64 0.49 -6.05
C CYS A 231 14.93 0.66 -5.25
N THR A 232 15.13 1.85 -4.69
CA THR A 232 16.38 2.22 -4.00
C THR A 232 16.51 1.64 -2.59
N LYS A 233 15.52 0.89 -2.10
CA LYS A 233 15.68 0.03 -0.93
C LYS A 233 16.76 -1.03 -1.15
N CYS A 234 16.85 -1.57 -2.37
CA CYS A 234 17.85 -2.56 -2.76
C CYS A 234 18.93 -1.98 -3.66
N HIS A 235 18.56 -1.08 -4.60
CA HIS A 235 19.49 -0.40 -5.50
C HIS A 235 20.03 0.89 -4.86
N THR A 236 20.73 0.74 -3.74
CA THR A 236 21.18 1.86 -2.90
C THR A 236 22.18 2.78 -3.59
N ASP A 237 22.94 2.26 -4.55
CA ASP A 237 23.89 3.00 -5.38
C ASP A 237 23.21 3.96 -6.38
N LYS A 238 21.90 3.85 -6.56
CA LYS A 238 21.08 4.75 -7.41
C LYS A 238 20.23 5.73 -6.61
N ARG A 239 20.41 5.78 -5.28
CA ARG A 239 19.50 6.48 -4.38
C ARG A 239 19.60 8.00 -4.40
N GLY A 240 20.76 8.55 -4.70
CA GLY A 240 20.99 9.98 -4.51
C GLY A 240 20.98 10.42 -3.03
N PRO A 241 20.88 11.71 -2.72
CA PRO A 241 20.83 12.79 -3.72
C PRO A 241 22.14 12.93 -4.51
N PHE A 242 22.02 13.35 -5.75
CA PHE A 242 23.18 13.65 -6.60
C PHE A 242 23.27 15.15 -6.85
N VAL A 243 24.49 15.67 -7.04
CA VAL A 243 24.69 17.08 -7.41
C VAL A 243 24.07 17.37 -8.78
N PHE A 244 24.21 16.45 -9.70
CA PHE A 244 23.61 16.49 -11.02
C PHE A 244 22.64 15.32 -11.16
N GLU A 245 21.36 15.60 -11.13
CA GLU A 245 20.30 14.60 -11.27
C GLU A 245 19.84 14.52 -12.73
N HIS A 246 19.61 13.30 -13.23
CA HIS A 246 19.00 13.10 -14.54
C HIS A 246 17.49 13.31 -14.41
N ALA A 247 16.96 14.32 -15.09
CA ALA A 247 15.57 14.76 -14.92
C ALA A 247 14.51 13.65 -15.04
N PRO A 248 14.57 12.72 -16.01
CA PRO A 248 13.59 11.62 -16.10
C PRO A 248 13.61 10.69 -14.87
N VAL A 249 14.80 10.43 -14.29
CA VAL A 249 14.91 9.60 -13.08
C VAL A 249 14.20 10.26 -11.91
N ARG A 250 14.34 11.58 -11.80
CA ARG A 250 13.72 12.34 -10.71
C ARG A 250 12.21 12.54 -10.91
N ALA A 251 11.81 12.95 -12.11
CA ALA A 251 10.44 13.39 -12.38
C ALA A 251 9.49 12.22 -12.70
N GLU A 252 9.96 11.25 -13.49
CA GLU A 252 9.14 10.17 -14.03
C GLU A 252 9.47 8.81 -13.38
N GLY A 253 10.64 8.68 -12.80
CA GLY A 253 11.08 7.52 -12.05
C GLY A 253 11.78 6.43 -12.85
N CYS A 254 12.22 5.41 -12.15
CA CYS A 254 13.00 4.29 -12.72
C CYS A 254 12.26 3.55 -13.83
N VAL A 255 10.94 3.48 -13.75
CA VAL A 255 10.08 2.74 -14.71
C VAL A 255 9.97 3.40 -16.08
N THR A 256 10.42 4.63 -16.25
CA THR A 256 10.55 5.28 -17.55
C THR A 256 11.49 4.52 -18.48
N CYS A 257 12.52 3.91 -17.91
CA CYS A 257 13.55 3.16 -18.65
C CYS A 257 13.52 1.66 -18.38
N HIS A 258 13.01 1.24 -17.22
CA HIS A 258 13.06 -0.15 -16.78
C HIS A 258 11.66 -0.76 -16.61
N THR A 259 11.52 -2.04 -16.97
CA THR A 259 10.33 -2.86 -16.74
C THR A 259 10.58 -3.81 -15.56
N PRO A 260 10.10 -3.51 -14.35
CA PRO A 260 10.53 -4.19 -13.14
C PRO A 260 10.13 -5.66 -13.04
N HIS A 261 9.12 -6.10 -13.76
CA HIS A 261 8.69 -7.50 -13.73
C HIS A 261 9.56 -8.38 -14.62
N GLY A 262 9.86 -7.92 -15.82
CA GLY A 262 10.69 -8.66 -16.75
C GLY A 262 10.85 -7.97 -18.10
N SER A 263 11.92 -8.32 -18.82
CA SER A 263 12.26 -7.79 -20.13
C SER A 263 13.01 -8.83 -20.96
N GLN A 264 12.89 -8.70 -22.27
CA GLN A 264 13.77 -9.37 -23.22
C GLN A 264 15.15 -8.69 -23.29
N ASN A 265 15.24 -7.46 -22.80
CA ASN A 265 16.41 -6.62 -22.95
C ASN A 265 17.28 -6.65 -21.67
N PRO A 266 18.61 -6.60 -21.80
CA PRO A 266 19.51 -6.55 -20.65
C PRO A 266 19.14 -5.41 -19.68
N ARG A 267 19.40 -5.63 -18.38
CA ARG A 267 19.14 -4.65 -17.31
C ARG A 267 17.68 -4.22 -17.19
N LEU A 268 16.75 -5.08 -17.64
CA LEU A 268 15.30 -4.79 -17.61
C LEU A 268 14.91 -3.54 -18.42
N LEU A 269 15.67 -3.18 -19.46
CA LEU A 269 15.32 -2.02 -20.28
C LEU A 269 14.02 -2.28 -21.06
N ASN A 270 13.22 -1.22 -21.20
CA ASN A 270 11.97 -1.25 -21.96
C ASN A 270 12.19 -1.14 -23.49
N MET A 271 13.42 -0.80 -23.91
CA MET A 271 13.82 -0.71 -25.32
C MET A 271 14.98 -1.65 -25.65
N PRO A 272 15.03 -2.17 -26.89
CA PRO A 272 16.05 -3.14 -27.29
C PRO A 272 17.45 -2.56 -27.38
N SER A 273 17.59 -1.26 -27.58
CA SER A 273 18.89 -0.58 -27.60
C SER A 273 18.91 0.66 -26.72
N VAL A 274 20.06 0.92 -26.13
CA VAL A 274 20.29 2.11 -25.31
C VAL A 274 20.14 3.38 -26.14
N ALA A 275 20.62 3.38 -27.39
CA ALA A 275 20.48 4.55 -28.27
C ALA A 275 19.01 4.87 -28.55
N THR A 276 18.18 3.85 -28.86
CA THR A 276 16.73 4.03 -29.06
C THR A 276 16.08 4.57 -27.81
N LEU A 277 16.46 4.08 -26.63
CA LEU A 277 15.93 4.56 -25.35
C LEU A 277 16.27 6.04 -25.11
N CYS A 278 17.52 6.42 -25.29
CA CYS A 278 17.98 7.79 -25.07
C CYS A 278 17.33 8.77 -26.07
N ASN A 279 17.23 8.35 -27.34
CA ASN A 279 16.68 9.18 -28.41
C ASN A 279 15.16 9.43 -28.32
N GLN A 280 14.47 8.84 -27.35
CA GLN A 280 13.08 9.21 -27.07
C GLN A 280 12.96 10.65 -26.54
N CYS A 281 13.99 11.13 -25.87
CA CYS A 281 14.01 12.47 -25.27
C CYS A 281 15.15 13.33 -25.82
N HIS A 282 16.27 12.71 -26.19
CA HIS A 282 17.43 13.40 -26.76
C HIS A 282 17.39 13.34 -28.26
N SER A 283 17.50 14.50 -28.92
CA SER A 283 17.67 14.53 -30.38
C SER A 283 18.92 13.76 -30.77
N PRO A 284 18.90 13.06 -31.94
CA PRO A 284 20.10 12.47 -32.48
C PRO A 284 21.21 13.52 -32.54
N LEU A 285 22.35 13.20 -31.96
CA LEU A 285 23.46 14.14 -31.92
C LEU A 285 23.96 14.40 -33.35
N SER A 286 23.94 15.66 -33.75
CA SER A 286 24.48 16.10 -35.03
C SER A 286 25.98 15.89 -35.05
N ALA A 287 26.50 15.52 -36.19
CA ALA A 287 27.92 15.38 -36.44
C ALA A 287 28.67 16.68 -36.11
N GLY A 288 29.46 16.69 -35.05
CA GLY A 288 30.24 17.82 -34.57
C GLY A 288 30.70 17.64 -33.13
N GLY A 289 31.93 17.93 -32.81
CA GLY A 289 32.49 17.78 -31.47
C GLY A 289 32.79 16.34 -31.06
N VAL A 290 32.70 16.02 -29.78
CA VAL A 290 33.06 14.71 -29.23
C VAL A 290 32.20 13.57 -29.76
N HIS A 291 30.98 13.87 -30.19
CA HIS A 291 30.05 12.90 -30.77
C HIS A 291 30.16 12.86 -32.32
N GLY A 292 31.10 13.57 -32.89
CA GLY A 292 31.06 14.15 -34.21
C GLY A 292 31.66 13.34 -35.32
N LEU A 293 31.86 12.08 -35.21
CA LEU A 293 32.49 11.41 -36.33
C LEU A 293 31.57 10.61 -37.22
N ASP A 294 30.46 10.16 -36.76
CA ASP A 294 29.51 9.50 -37.65
C ASP A 294 28.15 9.40 -36.99
N ALA A 295 27.11 9.86 -37.65
CA ALA A 295 25.74 9.57 -37.26
C ALA A 295 25.47 8.05 -37.14
N GLY A 296 26.33 7.23 -37.74
CA GLY A 296 26.37 5.78 -37.57
C GLY A 296 27.00 5.32 -36.26
N SER A 297 27.94 6.07 -35.68
CA SER A 297 28.62 5.70 -34.46
C SER A 297 27.71 5.71 -33.22
N THR A 298 26.78 6.63 -33.14
CA THR A 298 25.81 6.70 -32.02
C THR A 298 24.82 5.54 -31.99
N THR A 299 24.60 4.87 -33.12
CA THR A 299 23.76 3.67 -33.21
C THR A 299 24.51 2.40 -32.80
N VAL A 300 25.82 2.37 -32.90
CA VAL A 300 26.66 1.20 -32.61
C VAL A 300 27.25 1.26 -31.21
N THR A 301 27.71 2.43 -30.76
CA THR A 301 28.25 2.58 -29.41
C THR A 301 27.17 3.04 -28.44
N PRO A 302 26.84 2.24 -27.41
CA PRO A 302 25.85 2.65 -26.42
C PRO A 302 26.26 3.95 -25.71
N CYS A 303 25.36 4.90 -25.57
CA CYS A 303 25.59 6.19 -24.91
C CYS A 303 26.20 6.02 -23.50
N VAL A 304 25.79 4.99 -22.79
CA VAL A 304 26.26 4.66 -21.44
C VAL A 304 27.71 4.14 -21.38
N THR A 305 28.38 3.98 -22.51
CA THR A 305 29.80 3.66 -22.55
C THR A 305 30.63 4.85 -22.02
N CYS A 306 30.21 6.06 -22.33
CA CYS A 306 30.81 7.30 -21.84
C CYS A 306 29.97 7.94 -20.74
N HIS A 307 28.64 7.99 -20.88
CA HIS A 307 27.72 8.52 -19.90
C HIS A 307 27.36 7.45 -18.87
N THR A 308 28.36 7.06 -18.07
CA THR A 308 28.23 5.91 -17.15
C THR A 308 27.37 6.20 -15.92
N MET A 309 27.18 7.48 -15.59
CA MET A 309 26.49 7.93 -14.37
C MET A 309 25.08 8.44 -14.65
N ILE A 310 24.39 7.79 -15.56
CA ILE A 310 23.08 8.22 -16.10
C ILE A 310 21.95 8.32 -15.03
N HIS A 311 22.09 7.68 -13.88
CA HIS A 311 21.11 7.76 -12.79
C HIS A 311 21.31 9.00 -11.90
N GLY A 312 22.45 9.68 -12.06
CA GLY A 312 22.87 10.85 -11.32
C GLY A 312 24.37 10.86 -11.07
N SER A 313 24.96 12.04 -10.97
CA SER A 313 26.40 12.23 -10.81
C SER A 313 26.71 13.30 -9.76
N ASN A 314 27.77 13.09 -9.00
CA ASN A 314 28.30 14.09 -8.08
C ASN A 314 29.48 14.88 -8.66
N VAL A 315 29.92 14.51 -9.88
CA VAL A 315 31.15 15.05 -10.46
C VAL A 315 30.98 15.64 -11.85
N SER A 316 29.93 15.26 -12.60
CA SER A 316 29.77 15.69 -13.99
C SER A 316 28.29 15.88 -14.36
N GLN A 317 27.97 17.10 -14.86
CA GLN A 317 26.65 17.40 -15.42
C GLN A 317 26.33 16.57 -16.68
N ALA A 318 27.37 16.17 -17.43
CA ALA A 318 27.20 15.30 -18.58
C ALA A 318 27.15 13.81 -18.23
N PHE A 319 27.12 13.44 -16.94
CA PHE A 319 27.09 12.06 -16.46
C PHE A 319 28.25 11.19 -16.94
N VAL A 320 29.33 11.79 -17.36
CA VAL A 320 30.61 11.09 -17.68
C VAL A 320 31.41 10.88 -16.40
N ARG A 321 32.30 9.87 -16.43
CA ARG A 321 33.16 9.53 -15.30
C ARG A 321 34.39 10.42 -15.27
#